data_9fda394678cd2d18a4ea960f8f9673a7
#
_entry.id   9fda394678cd2d18a4ea960f8f9673a7
#
_cell.length_a   1.000
_cell.length_b   1.000
_cell.length_c   1.000
_cell.angle_alpha   90.00
_cell.angle_beta   90.00
_cell.angle_gamma   90.00
#
_symmetry.space_group_name_H-M   'P 1'
#
loop_
_entity.id
_entity.type
_entity.pdbx_description
1 polymer ?
#
loop_
_entity_poly.entity_id
_entity_poly.type
_entity_poly.pdbx_seq_one_letter_code
_entity_poly.pdbx_strand_id
1 'polypeptide(L)'
;GGFKVGYPHIKTNMYNLEKHIDTIKEFNVSISGSLDLPLFLHDEYRVTKGNQKTLERILKNVELLKNIPNKKKVSATIFKEHYEHIEEIIKDIKFLHKNTCLDMNDFNFMIGFDYNSNGILHHMSEEEQVTFYKRMHQEFDGSDLDTGVNGPWFDEFGPEYCTNCDNCGEKFFLLEKNGDIYSCVRGQKNPDYYYGNIYNDSVEDILTNARNKIFLNHNREPLNEECVKCDYLYLCKTGCPFVKNAYGTNKSYTCRLQQELYKDRGYQKDQYNDEFVYEYVKKMRLENKEEYI
;
A
#
# COMPACT_ATOMS: atom_id res chain seq x y z
N GLY A 1 5.90 -15.93 -29.35
CA GLY A 1 5.08 -14.95 -28.67
C GLY A 1 5.92 -14.19 -27.66
N GLY A 2 6.18 -12.89 -27.90
CA GLY A 2 6.95 -12.06 -26.96
C GLY A 2 6.08 -11.65 -25.78
N PHE A 3 6.59 -11.80 -24.56
CA PHE A 3 5.97 -11.22 -23.38
C PHE A 3 6.12 -9.69 -23.44
N LYS A 4 5.04 -8.94 -23.21
CA LYS A 4 5.12 -7.52 -22.96
C LYS A 4 5.66 -7.32 -21.55
N VAL A 5 6.91 -6.94 -21.41
CA VAL A 5 7.45 -6.46 -20.14
C VAL A 5 6.96 -5.02 -19.96
N GLY A 6 6.34 -4.74 -18.81
CA GLY A 6 5.97 -3.36 -18.45
C GLY A 6 7.22 -2.49 -18.26
N TYR A 7 7.02 -1.18 -18.12
CA TYR A 7 8.11 -0.27 -17.80
C TYR A 7 8.78 -0.67 -16.48
N PRO A 8 10.12 -0.64 -16.39
CA PRO A 8 10.81 -0.93 -15.15
C PRO A 8 10.44 0.10 -14.10
N HIS A 9 10.15 -0.37 -12.89
CA HIS A 9 9.80 0.46 -11.76
C HIS A 9 10.58 0.04 -10.52
N ILE A 10 11.13 1.01 -9.78
CA ILE A 10 11.84 0.75 -8.54
C ILE A 10 11.19 1.49 -7.37
N LYS A 11 11.08 0.80 -6.23
CA LYS A 11 10.85 1.43 -4.92
C LYS A 11 12.20 1.62 -4.24
N THR A 12 12.49 2.83 -3.77
CA THR A 12 13.81 3.19 -3.25
C THR A 12 13.72 4.23 -2.13
N ASN A 13 14.69 4.20 -1.22
CA ASN A 13 14.86 5.30 -0.26
C ASN A 13 15.59 6.51 -0.86
N MET A 14 15.90 6.50 -2.14
CA MET A 14 16.57 7.57 -2.91
C MET A 14 17.97 7.98 -2.41
N TYR A 15 18.50 7.35 -1.37
CA TYR A 15 19.76 7.74 -0.73
C TYR A 15 21.00 7.57 -1.62
N ASN A 16 20.98 6.58 -2.53
CA ASN A 16 22.08 6.26 -3.44
C ASN A 16 21.72 6.44 -4.92
N LEU A 17 20.74 7.27 -5.25
CA LEU A 17 20.29 7.46 -6.64
C LEU A 17 21.42 7.91 -7.57
N GLU A 18 22.36 8.72 -7.07
CA GLU A 18 23.50 9.20 -7.86
C GLU A 18 24.33 8.08 -8.47
N LYS A 19 24.35 6.90 -7.84
CA LYS A 19 25.10 5.73 -8.33
C LYS A 19 24.41 5.00 -9.48
N HIS A 20 23.12 5.27 -9.69
CA HIS A 20 22.27 4.55 -10.62
C HIS A 20 21.63 5.45 -11.68
N ILE A 21 22.04 6.73 -11.72
CA ILE A 21 21.39 7.74 -12.58
C ILE A 21 21.46 7.40 -14.06
N ASP A 22 22.58 6.82 -14.52
CA ASP A 22 22.77 6.42 -15.91
C ASP A 22 21.83 5.27 -16.29
N THR A 23 21.71 4.27 -15.43
CA THR A 23 20.75 3.16 -15.61
C THR A 23 19.30 3.65 -15.63
N ILE A 24 18.95 4.58 -14.72
CA ILE A 24 17.62 5.18 -14.66
C ILE A 24 17.31 5.91 -15.97
N LYS A 25 18.27 6.65 -16.52
CA LYS A 25 18.15 7.34 -17.79
C LYS A 25 18.01 6.39 -18.97
N GLU A 26 18.93 5.42 -19.06
CA GLU A 26 19.01 4.48 -20.19
C GLU A 26 17.71 3.67 -20.36
N PHE A 27 17.16 3.17 -19.24
CA PHE A 27 15.98 2.33 -19.26
C PHE A 27 14.67 3.08 -18.92
N ASN A 28 14.71 4.39 -18.78
CA ASN A 28 13.57 5.22 -18.36
C ASN A 28 12.83 4.64 -17.13
N VAL A 29 13.62 4.25 -16.12
CA VAL A 29 13.11 3.56 -14.92
C VAL A 29 12.23 4.51 -14.12
N SER A 30 10.96 4.14 -13.91
CA SER A 30 10.09 4.90 -13.03
C SER A 30 10.46 4.68 -11.55
N ILE A 31 10.30 5.71 -10.73
CA ILE A 31 10.73 5.71 -9.33
C ILE A 31 9.52 5.90 -8.42
N SER A 32 9.49 5.12 -7.33
CA SER A 32 8.66 5.40 -6.16
C SER A 32 9.60 5.59 -4.96
N GLY A 33 9.85 6.84 -4.64
CA GLY A 33 10.70 7.22 -3.51
C GLY A 33 9.97 7.12 -2.18
N SER A 34 10.64 6.64 -1.15
CA SER A 34 10.12 6.71 0.22
C SER A 34 10.55 8.02 0.86
N LEU A 35 9.59 8.86 1.20
CA LEU A 35 9.82 10.15 1.84
C LEU A 35 8.78 10.36 2.93
N ASP A 36 9.21 10.38 4.19
CA ASP A 36 8.28 10.60 5.28
C ASP A 36 7.94 12.10 5.41
N LEU A 37 6.70 12.39 5.72
CA LEU A 37 6.17 13.72 5.94
C LEU A 37 5.55 13.82 7.34
N PRO A 38 5.74 14.93 8.04
CA PRO A 38 6.49 16.11 7.61
C PRO A 38 8.00 15.85 7.52
N LEU A 39 8.69 16.63 6.69
CA LEU A 39 10.10 16.44 6.37
C LEU A 39 11.02 16.45 7.60
N PHE A 40 10.68 17.20 8.63
CA PHE A 40 11.50 17.24 9.84
C PHE A 40 11.51 15.93 10.62
N LEU A 41 10.43 15.11 10.52
CA LEU A 41 10.39 13.78 11.12
C LEU A 41 11.14 12.73 10.28
N HIS A 42 11.39 13.01 8.99
CA HIS A 42 12.07 12.04 8.12
C HIS A 42 13.40 11.56 8.73
N ASP A 43 14.23 12.47 9.20
CA ASP A 43 15.53 12.16 9.78
C ASP A 43 15.48 11.57 11.20
N GLU A 44 14.32 11.47 11.81
CA GLU A 44 14.12 10.76 13.06
C GLU A 44 13.89 9.27 12.83
N TYR A 45 13.18 8.92 11.76
CA TYR A 45 12.79 7.54 11.47
C TYR A 45 13.62 6.89 10.35
N ARG A 46 14.22 7.70 9.44
CA ARG A 46 15.03 7.21 8.32
C ARG A 46 16.46 7.67 8.40
N VAL A 47 17.24 6.91 9.13
CA VAL A 47 18.68 7.13 9.29
C VAL A 47 19.50 6.02 8.62
N THR A 48 20.78 6.28 8.37
CA THR A 48 21.72 5.26 7.93
C THR A 48 22.01 4.27 9.07
N LYS A 49 22.69 3.14 8.76
CA LYS A 49 23.17 2.21 9.79
C LYS A 49 24.09 2.87 10.83
N GLY A 50 24.73 3.99 10.46
CA GLY A 50 25.56 4.82 11.35
C GLY A 50 24.80 5.99 11.98
N ASN A 51 23.49 5.96 12.00
CA ASN A 51 22.61 6.98 12.62
C ASN A 51 22.74 8.39 12.00
N GLN A 52 23.15 8.46 10.72
CA GLN A 52 23.27 9.74 10.02
C GLN A 52 21.95 10.10 9.35
N LYS A 53 21.63 11.38 9.35
CA LYS A 53 20.49 11.97 8.64
C LYS A 53 20.54 11.71 7.14
N THR A 54 19.41 11.53 6.50
CA THR A 54 19.32 11.13 5.09
C THR A 54 18.62 12.16 4.18
N LEU A 55 17.80 13.05 4.74
CA LEU A 55 16.92 13.95 3.98
C LEU A 55 17.67 14.88 3.03
N GLU A 56 18.70 15.57 3.51
CA GLU A 56 19.47 16.52 2.69
C GLU A 56 20.05 15.84 1.42
N ARG A 57 20.64 14.64 1.62
CA ARG A 57 21.19 13.86 0.50
C ARG A 57 20.09 13.37 -0.45
N ILE A 58 18.94 12.98 0.07
CA ILE A 58 17.80 12.57 -0.75
C ILE A 58 17.31 13.72 -1.61
N LEU A 59 17.10 14.91 -1.04
CA LEU A 59 16.66 16.08 -1.79
C LEU A 59 17.68 16.48 -2.86
N LYS A 60 18.98 16.42 -2.55
CA LYS A 60 20.04 16.62 -3.54
C LYS A 60 19.98 15.59 -4.68
N ASN A 61 19.72 14.32 -4.37
CA ASN A 61 19.60 13.27 -5.36
C ASN A 61 18.34 13.44 -6.24
N VAL A 62 17.25 13.97 -5.69
CA VAL A 62 16.02 14.28 -6.44
C VAL A 62 16.31 15.28 -7.56
N GLU A 63 17.17 16.28 -7.33
CA GLU A 63 17.57 17.25 -8.37
C GLU A 63 18.22 16.59 -9.60
N LEU A 64 18.92 15.47 -9.42
CA LEU A 64 19.50 14.70 -10.53
C LEU A 64 18.46 14.12 -11.48
N LEU A 65 17.23 13.94 -11.01
CA LEU A 65 16.12 13.41 -11.80
C LEU A 65 15.40 14.47 -12.65
N LYS A 66 15.69 15.75 -12.46
CA LYS A 66 14.94 16.88 -13.06
C LYS A 66 14.81 16.79 -14.58
N ASN A 67 15.85 16.35 -15.26
CA ASN A 67 15.91 16.26 -16.71
C ASN A 67 15.66 14.84 -17.26
N ILE A 68 15.17 13.92 -16.43
CA ILE A 68 14.83 12.57 -16.85
C ILE A 68 13.30 12.51 -17.03
N PRO A 69 12.78 12.02 -18.17
CA PRO A 69 11.34 12.03 -18.43
C PRO A 69 10.55 10.91 -17.71
N ASN A 70 11.18 10.18 -16.80
CA ASN A 70 10.54 9.11 -16.03
C ASN A 70 9.53 9.64 -15.00
N LYS A 71 8.61 8.78 -14.56
CA LYS A 71 7.75 9.08 -13.41
C LYS A 71 8.56 9.07 -12.10
N LYS A 72 8.30 10.05 -11.25
CA LYS A 72 9.02 10.30 -9.98
C LYS A 72 8.02 10.37 -8.83
N LYS A 73 7.34 9.25 -8.60
CA LYS A 73 6.39 9.11 -7.50
C LYS A 73 7.10 9.11 -6.15
N VAL A 74 6.39 9.53 -5.13
CA VAL A 74 6.79 9.38 -3.74
C VAL A 74 5.65 8.80 -2.91
N SER A 75 6.01 8.15 -1.82
CA SER A 75 5.06 7.63 -0.86
C SER A 75 5.55 7.88 0.57
N ALA A 76 4.61 8.18 1.46
CA ALA A 76 4.83 8.26 2.89
C ALA A 76 3.96 7.25 3.62
N THR A 77 4.48 6.69 4.71
CA THR A 77 3.69 5.91 5.64
C THR A 77 3.32 6.81 6.81
N ILE A 78 2.01 6.97 7.05
CA ILE A 78 1.49 7.87 8.07
C ILE A 78 1.11 7.07 9.30
N PHE A 79 1.77 7.37 10.40
CA PHE A 79 1.48 6.90 11.74
C PHE A 79 0.90 8.06 12.57
N LYS A 80 0.52 7.80 13.82
CA LYS A 80 -0.02 8.81 14.72
C LYS A 80 0.94 9.98 14.92
N GLU A 81 2.22 9.71 15.07
CA GLU A 81 3.26 10.71 15.24
C GLU A 81 3.38 11.66 14.05
N HIS A 82 3.10 11.17 12.83
CA HIS A 82 3.04 12.02 11.64
C HIS A 82 1.72 12.80 11.58
N TYR A 83 0.60 12.14 11.89
CA TYR A 83 -0.72 12.76 11.89
C TYR A 83 -0.82 13.97 12.82
N GLU A 84 -0.16 13.93 13.98
CA GLU A 84 -0.12 15.05 14.93
C GLU A 84 0.45 16.34 14.32
N HIS A 85 1.10 16.24 13.16
CA HIS A 85 1.71 17.33 12.39
C HIS A 85 1.08 17.51 11.00
N ILE A 86 -0.24 17.32 10.88
CA ILE A 86 -0.94 17.33 9.58
C ILE A 86 -0.75 18.64 8.80
N GLU A 87 -0.70 19.78 9.49
CA GLU A 87 -0.51 21.09 8.85
C GLU A 87 0.91 21.27 8.29
N GLU A 88 1.90 20.68 8.94
CA GLU A 88 3.27 20.61 8.44
C GLU A 88 3.37 19.68 7.23
N ILE A 89 2.67 18.56 7.22
CA ILE A 89 2.57 17.67 6.05
C ILE A 89 2.03 18.45 4.85
N ILE A 90 0.96 19.22 5.03
CA ILE A 90 0.35 20.05 3.97
C ILE A 90 1.36 21.07 3.42
N LYS A 91 2.09 21.76 4.30
CA LYS A 91 3.14 22.72 3.90
C LYS A 91 4.24 22.03 3.08
N ASP A 92 4.68 20.86 3.53
CA ASP A 92 5.74 20.11 2.89
C ASP A 92 5.32 19.57 1.52
N ILE A 93 4.07 19.11 1.37
CA ILE A 93 3.53 18.72 0.06
C ILE A 93 3.58 19.89 -0.92
N LYS A 94 3.10 21.08 -0.52
CA LYS A 94 3.14 22.30 -1.33
C LYS A 94 4.58 22.72 -1.65
N PHE A 95 5.48 22.61 -0.67
CA PHE A 95 6.90 22.91 -0.85
C PHE A 95 7.54 21.96 -1.87
N LEU A 96 7.35 20.65 -1.74
CA LEU A 96 7.91 19.65 -2.65
C LEU A 96 7.35 19.81 -4.07
N HIS A 97 6.06 20.05 -4.22
CA HIS A 97 5.41 20.31 -5.51
C HIS A 97 6.03 21.53 -6.22
N LYS A 98 6.25 22.61 -5.50
CA LYS A 98 6.78 23.86 -6.07
C LYS A 98 8.28 23.82 -6.35
N ASN A 99 9.05 23.11 -5.51
CA ASN A 99 10.51 23.27 -5.48
C ASN A 99 11.28 22.02 -5.96
N THR A 100 10.59 20.93 -6.31
CA THR A 100 11.25 19.71 -6.77
C THR A 100 10.65 19.21 -8.08
N CYS A 101 11.25 18.18 -8.66
CA CYS A 101 10.70 17.49 -9.83
C CYS A 101 9.85 16.27 -9.48
N LEU A 102 9.47 16.11 -8.21
CA LEU A 102 8.64 15.00 -7.75
C LEU A 102 7.19 15.17 -8.22
N ASP A 103 6.60 14.07 -8.66
CA ASP A 103 5.19 14.03 -9.11
C ASP A 103 4.27 13.99 -7.89
N MET A 104 4.09 15.13 -7.22
CA MET A 104 3.29 15.22 -5.98
C MET A 104 1.80 14.99 -6.20
N ASN A 105 1.30 15.13 -7.44
CA ASN A 105 -0.06 14.72 -7.82
C ASN A 105 -0.21 13.19 -7.94
N ASP A 106 0.88 12.45 -7.97
CA ASP A 106 0.92 10.98 -7.96
C ASP A 106 1.60 10.46 -6.66
N PHE A 107 1.46 11.22 -5.59
CA PHE A 107 1.89 10.86 -4.24
C PHE A 107 0.99 9.75 -3.67
N ASN A 108 1.52 8.92 -2.77
CA ASN A 108 0.74 7.86 -2.15
C ASN A 108 0.89 7.91 -0.63
N PHE A 109 -0.24 8.00 0.06
CA PHE A 109 -0.31 7.82 1.51
C PHE A 109 -0.59 6.36 1.85
N MET A 110 0.28 5.77 2.64
CA MET A 110 0.09 4.45 3.24
C MET A 110 -0.23 4.65 4.73
N ILE A 111 -1.36 4.12 5.18
CA ILE A 111 -1.68 4.15 6.61
C ILE A 111 -0.84 3.08 7.30
N GLY A 112 -0.03 3.53 8.27
CA GLY A 112 0.85 2.68 9.03
C GLY A 112 0.12 1.78 10.02
N PHE A 113 0.72 0.65 10.34
CA PHE A 113 0.31 -0.23 11.44
C PHE A 113 1.56 -0.62 12.23
N ASP A 114 1.41 -0.73 13.54
CA ASP A 114 2.52 -0.81 14.49
C ASP A 114 3.05 -2.22 14.77
N TYR A 115 2.66 -3.20 13.97
CA TYR A 115 3.01 -4.62 14.15
C TYR A 115 4.52 -4.87 14.38
N ASN A 116 5.38 -4.10 13.69
CA ASN A 116 6.84 -4.24 13.78
C ASN A 116 7.55 -2.95 14.19
N SER A 117 6.85 -1.98 14.76
CA SER A 117 7.43 -0.69 15.13
C SER A 117 8.23 -0.71 16.42
N ASN A 118 8.20 -1.82 17.16
CA ASN A 118 8.79 -1.94 18.50
C ASN A 118 8.31 -0.85 19.49
N GLY A 119 7.09 -0.33 19.30
CA GLY A 119 6.53 0.72 20.12
C GLY A 119 7.09 2.13 19.87
N ILE A 120 7.79 2.33 18.75
CA ILE A 120 8.33 3.64 18.34
C ILE A 120 7.27 4.45 17.58
N LEU A 121 6.49 3.77 16.75
CA LEU A 121 5.44 4.37 15.93
C LEU A 121 4.10 3.68 16.24
N HIS A 122 3.03 4.47 16.33
CA HIS A 122 1.70 3.98 16.69
C HIS A 122 0.73 4.18 15.52
N HIS A 123 -0.20 3.25 15.36
CA HIS A 123 -1.26 3.41 14.36
C HIS A 123 -2.25 4.51 14.79
N MET A 124 -2.80 5.19 13.80
CA MET A 124 -3.90 6.13 14.02
C MET A 124 -5.19 5.38 14.39
N SER A 125 -6.01 5.98 15.24
CA SER A 125 -7.39 5.54 15.43
C SER A 125 -8.20 5.67 14.13
N GLU A 126 -9.35 5.01 14.06
CA GLU A 126 -10.25 5.10 12.91
C GLU A 126 -10.68 6.55 12.64
N GLU A 127 -10.94 7.33 13.70
CA GLU A 127 -11.31 8.75 13.61
C GLU A 127 -10.15 9.63 13.12
N GLU A 128 -8.93 9.37 13.57
CA GLU A 128 -7.74 10.11 13.12
C GLU A 128 -7.47 9.83 11.63
N GLN A 129 -7.64 8.59 11.16
CA GLN A 129 -7.52 8.23 9.74
C GLN A 129 -8.54 8.98 8.87
N VAL A 130 -9.79 9.04 9.31
CA VAL A 130 -10.86 9.78 8.61
C VAL A 130 -10.58 11.28 8.61
N THR A 131 -10.12 11.82 9.75
CA THR A 131 -9.78 13.24 9.88
C THR A 131 -8.61 13.60 8.95
N PHE A 132 -7.59 12.75 8.89
CA PHE A 132 -6.46 12.93 7.97
C PHE A 132 -6.93 12.98 6.51
N TYR A 133 -7.73 12.02 6.09
CA TYR A 133 -8.28 11.98 4.73
C TYR A 133 -9.09 13.24 4.39
N LYS A 134 -10.04 13.60 5.28
CA LYS A 134 -10.90 14.78 5.07
C LYS A 134 -10.11 16.08 5.05
N ARG A 135 -9.09 16.22 5.90
CA ARG A 135 -8.26 17.41 5.91
C ARG A 135 -7.41 17.54 4.65
N MET A 136 -6.85 16.42 4.15
CA MET A 136 -6.14 16.42 2.87
C MET A 136 -7.06 16.79 1.71
N HIS A 137 -8.24 16.18 1.67
CA HIS A 137 -9.24 16.49 0.65
C HIS A 137 -9.67 17.97 0.70
N GLN A 138 -10.03 18.49 1.88
CA GLN A 138 -10.41 19.89 2.06
C GLN A 138 -9.33 20.88 1.59
N GLU A 139 -8.06 20.55 1.78
CA GLU A 139 -6.94 21.43 1.44
C GLU A 139 -6.65 21.47 -0.06
N PHE A 140 -6.79 20.33 -0.74
CA PHE A 140 -6.30 20.16 -2.10
C PHE A 140 -7.41 20.02 -3.14
N ASP A 141 -8.67 19.93 -2.73
CA ASP A 141 -9.83 19.87 -3.65
C ASP A 141 -9.82 21.08 -4.60
N GLY A 142 -9.96 20.82 -5.90
CA GLY A 142 -9.93 21.84 -6.95
C GLY A 142 -8.56 22.50 -7.19
N SER A 143 -7.49 22.06 -6.56
CA SER A 143 -6.13 22.51 -6.80
C SER A 143 -5.39 21.65 -7.84
N ASP A 144 -4.17 22.07 -8.26
CA ASP A 144 -3.28 21.25 -9.10
C ASP A 144 -2.87 19.92 -8.45
N LEU A 145 -3.10 19.81 -7.14
CA LEU A 145 -2.87 18.62 -6.31
C LEU A 145 -4.17 17.94 -5.88
N ASP A 146 -5.26 18.17 -6.60
CA ASP A 146 -6.55 17.50 -6.34
C ASP A 146 -6.46 16.01 -6.63
N THR A 147 -5.98 15.29 -5.64
CA THR A 147 -5.84 13.84 -5.62
C THR A 147 -6.61 13.21 -4.46
N GLY A 148 -7.42 14.02 -3.76
CA GLY A 148 -8.09 13.62 -2.53
C GLY A 148 -9.13 12.52 -2.73
N VAL A 149 -10.07 12.75 -3.62
CA VAL A 149 -11.19 11.82 -3.87
C VAL A 149 -10.89 10.89 -5.05
N ASN A 150 -10.37 11.44 -6.14
CA ASN A 150 -10.22 10.74 -7.41
C ASN A 150 -8.76 10.47 -7.79
N GLY A 151 -7.81 10.94 -7.00
CA GLY A 151 -6.40 10.84 -7.30
C GLY A 151 -5.70 9.66 -6.63
N PRO A 152 -4.43 9.45 -6.96
CA PRO A 152 -3.65 8.31 -6.51
C PRO A 152 -3.22 8.36 -5.05
N TRP A 153 -3.42 9.47 -4.33
CA TRP A 153 -2.99 9.60 -2.93
C TRP A 153 -3.53 8.49 -2.02
N PHE A 154 -4.77 8.07 -2.27
CA PHE A 154 -5.45 7.02 -1.51
C PHE A 154 -5.81 5.79 -2.35
N ASP A 155 -5.06 5.53 -3.45
CA ASP A 155 -5.31 4.39 -4.35
C ASP A 155 -5.16 3.04 -3.65
N GLU A 156 -4.33 2.95 -2.59
CA GLU A 156 -4.18 1.72 -1.81
C GLU A 156 -5.52 1.20 -1.26
N PHE A 157 -6.50 2.08 -1.09
CA PHE A 157 -7.83 1.75 -0.59
C PHE A 157 -8.88 1.62 -1.70
N GLY A 158 -8.48 1.78 -2.96
CA GLY A 158 -9.35 1.56 -4.11
C GLY A 158 -9.78 0.09 -4.23
N PRO A 159 -10.96 -0.17 -4.83
CA PRO A 159 -11.38 -1.52 -5.16
C PRO A 159 -10.30 -2.24 -5.99
N GLU A 160 -10.16 -3.54 -5.79
CA GLU A 160 -9.21 -4.40 -6.53
C GLU A 160 -7.72 -4.06 -6.33
N TYR A 161 -7.37 -3.09 -5.50
CA TYR A 161 -5.98 -2.93 -5.06
C TYR A 161 -5.57 -4.11 -4.18
N CYS A 162 -4.26 -4.35 -3.99
CA CYS A 162 -3.78 -5.55 -3.30
C CYS A 162 -4.42 -5.80 -1.92
N THR A 163 -4.75 -4.73 -1.19
CA THR A 163 -5.42 -4.83 0.12
C THR A 163 -6.88 -5.21 0.04
N ASN A 164 -7.52 -4.98 -1.11
CA ASN A 164 -8.96 -5.13 -1.32
C ASN A 164 -9.28 -6.12 -2.46
N CYS A 165 -8.33 -6.91 -2.91
CA CYS A 165 -8.60 -7.98 -3.88
C CYS A 165 -9.04 -9.27 -3.16
N ASP A 166 -9.73 -10.13 -3.88
CA ASP A 166 -10.23 -11.41 -3.35
C ASP A 166 -9.10 -12.32 -2.90
N ASN A 167 -8.08 -12.45 -3.76
CA ASN A 167 -6.91 -13.26 -3.48
C ASN A 167 -5.65 -12.59 -4.05
N CYS A 168 -4.90 -11.90 -3.20
CA CYS A 168 -3.66 -11.25 -3.63
C CYS A 168 -2.56 -12.24 -4.04
N GLY A 169 -2.66 -13.52 -3.67
CA GLY A 169 -1.76 -14.58 -4.12
C GLY A 169 -1.84 -14.88 -5.62
N GLU A 170 -2.87 -14.40 -6.31
CA GLU A 170 -2.98 -14.50 -7.77
C GLU A 170 -2.29 -13.35 -8.52
N LYS A 171 -1.91 -12.29 -7.83
CA LYS A 171 -1.45 -11.03 -8.45
C LYS A 171 -0.07 -10.58 -7.98
N PHE A 172 0.32 -10.91 -6.74
CA PHE A 172 1.51 -10.35 -6.09
C PHE A 172 2.45 -11.44 -5.61
N PHE A 173 3.72 -11.29 -5.99
CA PHE A 173 4.79 -12.22 -5.66
C PHE A 173 6.05 -11.44 -5.29
N LEU A 174 6.65 -11.76 -4.15
CA LEU A 174 7.97 -11.29 -3.76
C LEU A 174 8.98 -12.40 -4.06
N LEU A 175 9.86 -12.16 -5.02
CA LEU A 175 10.98 -13.07 -5.31
C LEU A 175 12.22 -12.60 -4.56
N GLU A 176 12.76 -13.46 -3.72
CA GLU A 176 14.03 -13.26 -3.04
C GLU A 176 15.21 -13.71 -3.90
N LYS A 177 16.40 -13.19 -3.58
CA LYS A 177 17.64 -13.50 -4.31
C LYS A 177 18.03 -15.00 -4.29
N ASN A 178 17.56 -15.74 -3.30
CA ASN A 178 17.78 -17.19 -3.15
C ASN A 178 16.71 -18.04 -3.85
N GLY A 179 15.77 -17.40 -4.56
CA GLY A 179 14.70 -18.07 -5.28
C GLY A 179 13.41 -18.27 -4.48
N ASP A 180 13.39 -17.93 -3.19
CA ASP A 180 12.18 -18.02 -2.37
C ASP A 180 11.12 -17.04 -2.84
N ILE A 181 9.87 -17.50 -2.86
CA ILE A 181 8.71 -16.70 -3.23
C ILE A 181 7.79 -16.57 -2.04
N TYR A 182 7.45 -15.32 -1.72
CA TYR A 182 6.49 -14.93 -0.69
C TYR A 182 5.36 -14.10 -1.29
N SER A 183 4.29 -13.87 -0.52
CA SER A 183 3.16 -13.03 -0.94
C SER A 183 3.59 -11.61 -1.29
N CYS A 184 4.29 -10.96 -0.40
CA CYS A 184 4.76 -9.57 -0.54
C CYS A 184 5.79 -9.26 0.56
N VAL A 185 6.26 -8.01 0.63
CA VAL A 185 7.19 -7.57 1.68
C VAL A 185 6.63 -7.70 3.10
N ARG A 186 5.31 -7.63 3.30
CA ARG A 186 4.69 -7.86 4.61
C ARG A 186 4.79 -9.31 5.04
N GLY A 187 4.60 -10.24 4.11
CA GLY A 187 4.70 -11.69 4.36
C GLY A 187 6.11 -12.28 4.24
N GLN A 188 7.12 -11.46 3.95
CA GLN A 188 8.51 -11.88 3.82
C GLN A 188 9.00 -12.60 5.08
N LYS A 189 9.64 -13.78 4.91
CA LYS A 189 10.12 -14.67 5.99
C LYS A 189 9.04 -15.22 6.92
N ASN A 190 7.77 -15.04 6.61
CA ASN A 190 6.68 -15.66 7.34
C ASN A 190 6.23 -16.93 6.62
N PRO A 191 6.26 -18.13 7.25
CA PRO A 191 5.88 -19.40 6.64
C PRO A 191 4.45 -19.43 6.10
N ASP A 192 3.53 -18.70 6.74
CA ASP A 192 2.12 -18.63 6.34
C ASP A 192 1.93 -17.93 4.98
N TYR A 193 2.97 -17.20 4.53
CA TYR A 193 2.98 -16.45 3.27
C TYR A 193 4.09 -16.87 2.32
N TYR A 194 4.77 -17.98 2.61
CA TYR A 194 5.77 -18.59 1.73
C TYR A 194 5.09 -19.48 0.68
N TYR A 195 5.35 -19.21 -0.59
CA TYR A 195 4.69 -19.89 -1.70
C TYR A 195 5.51 -21.05 -2.28
N GLY A 196 6.83 -20.99 -2.16
CA GLY A 196 7.75 -21.97 -2.70
C GLY A 196 9.07 -21.34 -3.16
N ASN A 197 9.89 -22.11 -3.88
CA ASN A 197 11.18 -21.68 -4.40
C ASN A 197 11.30 -22.00 -5.90
N ILE A 198 11.65 -21.00 -6.73
CA ILE A 198 11.70 -21.15 -8.20
C ILE A 198 12.69 -22.18 -8.71
N TYR A 199 13.65 -22.59 -7.88
CA TYR A 199 14.64 -23.61 -8.27
C TYR A 199 14.23 -25.04 -7.89
N ASN A 200 13.27 -25.19 -6.98
CA ASN A 200 12.91 -26.48 -6.38
C ASN A 200 11.46 -26.90 -6.68
N ASP A 201 10.58 -25.93 -6.87
CA ASP A 201 9.14 -26.16 -7.01
C ASP A 201 8.67 -25.85 -8.43
N SER A 202 7.61 -26.51 -8.88
CA SER A 202 6.99 -26.18 -10.17
C SER A 202 6.22 -24.85 -10.09
N VAL A 203 6.03 -24.18 -11.21
CA VAL A 203 5.22 -22.95 -11.29
C VAL A 203 3.79 -23.22 -10.82
N GLU A 204 3.24 -24.39 -11.15
CA GLU A 204 1.89 -24.81 -10.77
C GLU A 204 1.76 -24.95 -9.24
N ASP A 205 2.75 -25.58 -8.59
CA ASP A 205 2.78 -25.70 -7.13
C ASP A 205 2.86 -24.34 -6.45
N ILE A 206 3.74 -23.45 -6.95
CA ILE A 206 3.89 -22.08 -6.42
C ILE A 206 2.58 -21.30 -6.52
N LEU A 207 1.90 -21.34 -7.67
CA LEU A 207 0.64 -20.64 -7.89
C LEU A 207 -0.50 -21.22 -7.04
N THR A 208 -0.56 -22.54 -6.90
CA THR A 208 -1.52 -23.24 -6.05
C THR A 208 -1.30 -22.89 -4.59
N ASN A 209 -0.05 -22.95 -4.11
CA ASN A 209 0.30 -22.55 -2.75
C ASN A 209 -0.03 -21.08 -2.48
N ALA A 210 0.23 -20.19 -3.45
CA ALA A 210 -0.06 -18.78 -3.33
C ALA A 210 -1.56 -18.54 -3.10
N ARG A 211 -2.40 -19.16 -3.94
CA ARG A 211 -3.86 -19.06 -3.83
C ARG A 211 -4.37 -19.61 -2.50
N ASN A 212 -3.95 -20.82 -2.15
CA ASN A 212 -4.41 -21.52 -0.95
C ASN A 212 -4.00 -20.79 0.33
N LYS A 213 -2.74 -20.37 0.44
CA LYS A 213 -2.25 -19.67 1.63
C LYS A 213 -2.95 -18.34 1.85
N ILE A 214 -3.18 -17.56 0.81
CA ILE A 214 -3.92 -16.31 0.94
C ILE A 214 -5.37 -16.57 1.33
N PHE A 215 -6.03 -17.54 0.72
CA PHE A 215 -7.39 -17.95 1.09
C PHE A 215 -7.47 -18.35 2.57
N LEU A 216 -6.59 -19.24 3.04
CA LEU A 216 -6.55 -19.68 4.43
C LEU A 216 -6.31 -18.53 5.41
N ASN A 217 -5.37 -17.61 5.06
CA ASN A 217 -5.09 -16.44 5.88
C ASN A 217 -6.26 -15.44 5.92
N HIS A 218 -7.02 -15.30 4.85
CA HIS A 218 -8.24 -14.49 4.85
C HIS A 218 -9.34 -15.07 5.73
N ASN A 219 -9.41 -16.39 5.86
CA ASN A 219 -10.47 -17.13 6.55
C ASN A 219 -10.03 -17.70 7.90
N ARG A 220 -8.91 -17.23 8.45
CA ARG A 220 -8.39 -17.66 9.76
C ARG A 220 -9.40 -17.40 10.88
N GLU A 221 -10.03 -16.23 10.84
CA GLU A 221 -11.06 -15.82 11.79
C GLU A 221 -12.42 -15.70 11.10
N PRO A 222 -13.53 -15.93 11.80
CA PRO A 222 -14.88 -15.70 11.27
C PRO A 222 -15.07 -14.25 10.78
N LEU A 223 -15.95 -14.07 9.80
CA LEU A 223 -16.29 -12.73 9.32
C LEU A 223 -16.93 -11.92 10.45
N ASN A 224 -16.44 -10.70 10.65
CA ASN A 224 -16.97 -9.79 11.65
C ASN A 224 -18.42 -9.40 11.33
N GLU A 225 -19.31 -9.37 12.35
CA GLU A 225 -20.73 -9.05 12.16
C GLU A 225 -20.97 -7.67 11.54
N GLU A 226 -20.12 -6.68 11.83
CA GLU A 226 -20.19 -5.38 11.20
C GLU A 226 -19.90 -5.47 9.71
N CYS A 227 -18.97 -6.35 9.30
CA CYS A 227 -18.65 -6.57 7.90
C CYS A 227 -19.79 -7.24 7.14
N VAL A 228 -20.49 -8.22 7.76
CA VAL A 228 -21.65 -8.89 7.15
C VAL A 228 -22.76 -7.90 6.79
N LYS A 229 -22.92 -6.83 7.58
CA LYS A 229 -23.94 -5.78 7.40
C LYS A 229 -23.44 -4.56 6.61
N CYS A 230 -22.18 -4.57 6.20
CA CYS A 230 -21.53 -3.40 5.59
C CYS A 230 -21.83 -3.31 4.10
N ASP A 231 -22.33 -2.16 3.67
CA ASP A 231 -22.63 -1.87 2.26
C ASP A 231 -21.41 -1.91 1.34
N TYR A 232 -20.21 -1.80 1.91
CA TYR A 232 -18.94 -1.76 1.17
C TYR A 232 -18.08 -3.03 1.31
N LEU A 233 -18.63 -4.13 1.86
CA LEU A 233 -17.89 -5.37 2.04
C LEU A 233 -17.33 -5.90 0.72
N TYR A 234 -18.11 -5.79 -0.36
CA TYR A 234 -17.74 -6.23 -1.70
C TYR A 234 -16.55 -5.46 -2.29
N LEU A 235 -16.30 -4.23 -1.83
CA LEU A 235 -15.17 -3.40 -2.26
C LEU A 235 -13.92 -3.68 -1.41
N CYS A 236 -14.05 -3.63 -0.06
CA CYS A 236 -12.89 -3.75 0.83
C CYS A 236 -12.49 -5.20 1.13
N LYS A 237 -13.44 -6.16 1.01
CA LYS A 237 -13.20 -7.60 1.20
C LYS A 237 -12.47 -7.95 2.50
N THR A 238 -12.67 -7.13 3.54
CA THR A 238 -12.04 -7.18 4.87
C THR A 238 -10.56 -6.78 4.91
N GLY A 239 -9.99 -6.27 3.82
CA GLY A 239 -8.63 -5.73 3.80
C GLY A 239 -7.53 -6.79 3.75
N CYS A 240 -6.31 -6.37 4.01
CA CYS A 240 -5.11 -7.20 3.91
C CYS A 240 -5.10 -8.36 4.94
N PRO A 241 -4.97 -9.63 4.50
CA PRO A 241 -4.97 -10.78 5.41
C PRO A 241 -3.80 -10.75 6.38
N PHE A 242 -2.63 -10.25 5.97
CA PHE A 242 -1.48 -10.12 6.86
C PHE A 242 -1.78 -9.17 8.03
N VAL A 243 -2.30 -7.97 7.74
CA VAL A 243 -2.52 -6.95 8.77
C VAL A 243 -3.63 -7.37 9.73
N LYS A 244 -4.78 -7.83 9.21
CA LYS A 244 -5.89 -8.24 10.07
C LYS A 244 -5.53 -9.44 10.96
N ASN A 245 -4.74 -10.39 10.47
CA ASN A 245 -4.27 -11.52 11.28
C ASN A 245 -3.27 -11.06 12.36
N ALA A 246 -2.43 -10.07 12.05
CA ALA A 246 -1.52 -9.48 13.04
C ALA A 246 -2.26 -8.80 14.20
N TYR A 247 -3.44 -8.22 13.93
CA TYR A 247 -4.31 -7.63 14.95
C TYR A 247 -5.30 -8.63 15.57
N GLY A 248 -5.36 -9.87 15.11
CA GLY A 248 -6.31 -10.88 15.61
C GLY A 248 -7.77 -10.51 15.31
N THR A 249 -8.04 -9.88 14.18
CA THR A 249 -9.37 -9.46 13.75
C THR A 249 -9.63 -9.84 12.31
N ASN A 250 -10.90 -10.05 11.94
CA ASN A 250 -11.31 -10.19 10.55
C ASN A 250 -12.00 -8.94 10.01
N LYS A 251 -11.45 -7.78 10.34
CA LYS A 251 -11.88 -6.45 9.90
C LYS A 251 -10.66 -5.67 9.42
N SER A 252 -10.78 -4.88 8.35
CA SER A 252 -9.70 -3.99 7.90
C SER A 252 -9.38 -2.95 8.98
N TYR A 253 -8.09 -2.73 9.24
CA TYR A 253 -7.63 -1.69 10.18
C TYR A 253 -7.90 -0.26 9.67
N THR A 254 -8.23 -0.11 8.39
CA THR A 254 -8.62 1.15 7.74
C THR A 254 -10.11 1.19 7.37
N CYS A 255 -10.94 0.45 8.11
CA CYS A 255 -12.35 0.23 7.78
C CYS A 255 -13.12 1.56 7.61
N ARG A 256 -13.06 2.45 8.59
CA ARG A 256 -13.78 3.73 8.56
C ARG A 256 -13.28 4.66 7.46
N LEU A 257 -11.96 4.72 7.25
CA LEU A 257 -11.36 5.47 6.17
C LEU A 257 -11.88 4.98 4.80
N GLN A 258 -11.90 3.67 4.58
CA GLN A 258 -12.40 3.11 3.33
C GLN A 258 -13.89 3.41 3.10
N GLN A 259 -14.72 3.33 4.13
CA GLN A 259 -16.14 3.68 4.02
C GLN A 259 -16.35 5.15 3.60
N GLU A 260 -15.62 6.09 4.20
CA GLU A 260 -15.68 7.50 3.81
C GLU A 260 -15.21 7.72 2.37
N LEU A 261 -14.09 7.10 2.00
CA LEU A 261 -13.52 7.20 0.66
C LEU A 261 -14.49 6.61 -0.41
N TYR A 262 -15.12 5.47 -0.14
CA TYR A 262 -16.08 4.88 -1.07
C TYR A 262 -17.32 5.72 -1.22
N LYS A 263 -17.80 6.31 -0.12
CA LYS A 263 -18.91 7.26 -0.14
C LYS A 263 -18.58 8.49 -0.97
N ASP A 264 -17.42 9.10 -0.76
CA ASP A 264 -17.00 10.31 -1.48
C ASP A 264 -16.77 10.03 -2.97
N ARG A 265 -16.31 8.83 -3.32
CA ARG A 265 -16.15 8.36 -4.71
C ARG A 265 -17.47 7.92 -5.36
N GLY A 266 -18.59 7.99 -4.65
CA GLY A 266 -19.92 7.66 -5.18
C GLY A 266 -20.17 6.17 -5.41
N TYR A 267 -19.41 5.27 -4.75
CA TYR A 267 -19.71 3.85 -4.79
C TYR A 267 -21.01 3.56 -4.05
N GLN A 268 -21.96 2.97 -4.74
CA GLN A 268 -23.30 2.68 -4.20
C GLN A 268 -23.55 1.18 -4.14
N LYS A 269 -24.28 0.77 -3.09
CA LYS A 269 -24.70 -0.61 -2.86
C LYS A 269 -25.43 -1.22 -4.06
N ASP A 270 -26.28 -0.43 -4.71
CA ASP A 270 -27.18 -0.87 -5.80
C ASP A 270 -26.45 -1.16 -7.12
N GLN A 271 -25.16 -0.86 -7.24
CA GLN A 271 -24.37 -1.21 -8.42
C GLN A 271 -24.04 -2.71 -8.50
N TYR A 272 -24.19 -3.41 -7.38
CA TYR A 272 -23.90 -4.85 -7.26
C TYR A 272 -25.08 -5.51 -6.59
N ASN A 273 -25.61 -6.58 -7.19
CA ASN A 273 -26.71 -7.35 -6.64
C ASN A 273 -26.31 -7.91 -5.26
N ASP A 274 -26.99 -7.49 -4.20
CA ASP A 274 -26.73 -7.90 -2.82
C ASP A 274 -26.65 -9.41 -2.65
N GLU A 275 -27.53 -10.15 -3.34
CA GLU A 275 -27.58 -11.61 -3.30
C GLU A 275 -26.32 -12.23 -3.93
N PHE A 276 -25.85 -11.67 -5.05
CA PHE A 276 -24.61 -12.13 -5.69
C PHE A 276 -23.38 -11.88 -4.81
N VAL A 277 -23.28 -10.72 -4.19
CA VAL A 277 -22.15 -10.38 -3.31
C VAL A 277 -22.19 -11.22 -2.04
N TYR A 278 -23.34 -11.41 -1.44
CA TYR A 278 -23.50 -12.24 -0.25
C TYR A 278 -23.14 -13.70 -0.55
N GLU A 279 -23.68 -14.28 -1.62
CA GLU A 279 -23.37 -15.64 -2.06
C GLU A 279 -21.90 -15.79 -2.48
N TYR A 280 -21.33 -14.78 -3.14
CA TYR A 280 -19.92 -14.77 -3.49
C TYR A 280 -19.02 -14.77 -2.25
N VAL A 281 -19.26 -13.87 -1.29
CA VAL A 281 -18.50 -13.83 -0.02
C VAL A 281 -18.71 -15.11 0.79
N LYS A 282 -19.92 -15.62 0.84
CA LYS A 282 -20.26 -16.88 1.50
C LYS A 282 -19.53 -18.05 0.86
N LYS A 283 -19.62 -18.19 -0.46
CA LYS A 283 -18.92 -19.22 -1.24
C LYS A 283 -17.41 -19.15 -1.07
N MET A 284 -16.84 -17.95 -1.21
CA MET A 284 -15.38 -17.75 -1.14
C MET A 284 -14.83 -17.85 0.28
N ARG A 285 -15.62 -17.63 1.32
CA ARG A 285 -15.13 -17.51 2.70
C ARG A 285 -15.73 -18.47 3.72
N LEU A 286 -16.88 -19.05 3.44
CA LEU A 286 -17.58 -19.92 4.39
C LEU A 286 -17.70 -21.39 3.95
N GLU A 287 -17.82 -21.67 2.66
CA GLU A 287 -18.16 -23.00 2.15
C GLU A 287 -16.97 -23.80 1.62
N ASN A 288 -15.87 -23.19 1.20
CA ASN A 288 -14.78 -23.89 0.50
C ASN A 288 -13.55 -24.18 1.36
N LYS A 289 -13.69 -24.23 2.70
CA LYS A 289 -12.55 -24.57 3.56
C LYS A 289 -12.00 -25.99 3.32
N GLU A 290 -12.85 -26.93 2.94
CA GLU A 290 -12.47 -28.34 2.76
C GLU A 290 -11.75 -28.61 1.42
N GLU A 291 -11.93 -27.77 0.39
CA GLU A 291 -11.24 -27.92 -0.90
C GLU A 291 -9.78 -27.39 -0.89
N TYR A 292 -9.38 -26.67 0.16
CA TYR A 292 -8.07 -26.01 0.28
C TYR A 292 -7.18 -26.56 1.39
N ILE A 293 -7.63 -27.63 2.10
CA ILE A 293 -6.87 -28.38 3.10
C ILE A 293 -6.40 -29.71 2.49
#